data_8875844445fe591695020c870836d44b
#
_entry.id   8875844445fe591695020c870836d44b
#
_cell.length_a   1.000
_cell.length_b   1.000
_cell.length_c   1.000
_cell.angle_alpha   90.00
_cell.angle_beta   90.00
_cell.angle_gamma   90.00
#
_symmetry.space_group_name_H-M   'P 1'
#
loop_
_entity.id
_entity.type
_entity.pdbx_description
1 polymer ?
#
loop_
_entity_poly.entity_id
_entity_poly.type
_entity_poly.pdbx_seq_one_letter_code
_entity_poly.pdbx_strand_id
1 'polypeptide(L)'
;RSLSAEEQSLWDQVQALLLDSNLGESRVYVHRDYMPRNLMTAEGEPGVLDFQDALYGPVSYDATSLFADAFFSWPAAERSQWLSRYWQQARAAGVPVPDELDTFLAQARLMGVQRHLKVLGIFARICPRDGKPHYLQDAPRFVRYLRDACAADTRLAPLAALLDSLGLEP
;
A
#
# COMPACT_ATOMS: atom_id res chain seq x y z
N ARG A 1 -24.04 1.57 -4.15
CA ARG A 1 -24.86 0.40 -3.78
C ARG A 1 -24.23 -0.37 -2.62
N SER A 2 -25.00 -1.15 -1.88
CA SER A 2 -24.46 -2.11 -0.93
C SER A 2 -23.85 -3.31 -1.65
N LEU A 3 -22.89 -3.99 -1.02
CA LEU A 3 -22.36 -5.26 -1.50
C LEU A 3 -23.43 -6.36 -1.42
N SER A 4 -23.41 -7.30 -2.36
CA SER A 4 -24.18 -8.55 -2.23
C SER A 4 -23.58 -9.44 -1.15
N ALA A 5 -24.25 -10.50 -0.76
CA ALA A 5 -23.73 -11.46 0.23
C ALA A 5 -22.44 -12.14 -0.24
N GLU A 6 -22.34 -12.44 -1.55
CA GLU A 6 -21.15 -13.00 -2.17
C GLU A 6 -19.99 -12.00 -2.17
N GLU A 7 -20.23 -10.76 -2.60
CA GLU A 7 -19.25 -9.68 -2.57
C GLU A 7 -18.76 -9.39 -1.13
N GLN A 8 -19.67 -9.44 -0.15
CA GLN A 8 -19.30 -9.29 1.26
C GLN A 8 -18.39 -10.43 1.73
N SER A 9 -18.68 -11.66 1.34
CA SER A 9 -17.83 -12.81 1.66
C SER A 9 -16.43 -12.68 1.05
N LEU A 10 -16.33 -12.22 -0.20
CA LEU A 10 -15.03 -11.97 -0.84
C LEU A 10 -14.26 -10.85 -0.09
N TRP A 11 -14.95 -9.79 0.28
CA TRP A 11 -14.36 -8.69 1.05
C TRP A 11 -13.83 -9.13 2.41
N ASP A 12 -14.59 -9.96 3.14
CA ASP A 12 -14.20 -10.50 4.45
C ASP A 12 -12.93 -11.37 4.33
N GLN A 13 -12.82 -12.17 3.28
CA GLN A 13 -11.61 -12.94 2.99
C GLN A 13 -10.40 -12.05 2.71
N VAL A 14 -10.57 -10.98 1.93
CA VAL A 14 -9.52 -9.99 1.67
C VAL A 14 -9.07 -9.32 2.97
N GLN A 15 -10.02 -8.87 3.79
CA GLN A 15 -9.70 -8.24 5.08
C GLN A 15 -8.93 -9.18 6.00
N ALA A 16 -9.36 -10.43 6.13
CA ALA A 16 -8.69 -11.43 6.96
C ALA A 16 -7.23 -11.64 6.52
N LEU A 17 -7.00 -11.82 5.20
CA LEU A 17 -5.65 -11.97 4.64
C LEU A 17 -4.77 -10.76 4.94
N LEU A 18 -5.27 -9.55 4.71
CA LEU A 18 -4.50 -8.31 4.91
C LEU A 18 -4.18 -8.08 6.40
N LEU A 19 -5.14 -8.33 7.29
CA LEU A 19 -4.93 -8.20 8.73
C LEU A 19 -3.91 -9.21 9.24
N ASP A 20 -4.03 -10.47 8.86
CA ASP A 20 -3.10 -11.52 9.26
C ASP A 20 -1.67 -11.20 8.83
N SER A 21 -1.49 -10.85 7.55
CA SER A 21 -0.17 -10.49 7.02
C SER A 21 0.43 -9.26 7.70
N ASN A 22 -0.32 -8.15 7.73
CA ASN A 22 0.21 -6.88 8.18
C ASN A 22 0.45 -6.83 9.70
N LEU A 23 -0.38 -7.52 10.49
CA LEU A 23 -0.19 -7.62 11.93
C LEU A 23 0.89 -8.64 12.32
N GLY A 24 1.19 -9.60 11.44
CA GLY A 24 2.27 -10.57 11.60
C GLY A 24 3.66 -10.03 11.31
N GLU A 25 3.79 -8.83 10.72
CA GLU A 25 5.09 -8.22 10.45
C GLU A 25 5.82 -7.78 11.74
N SER A 26 7.14 -7.78 11.67
CA SER A 26 7.96 -7.10 12.68
C SER A 26 7.61 -5.62 12.73
N ARG A 27 7.68 -5.04 13.95
CA ARG A 27 7.24 -3.67 14.18
C ARG A 27 8.42 -2.73 14.43
N VAL A 28 8.32 -1.54 13.83
CA VAL A 28 9.29 -0.45 13.96
C VAL A 28 8.53 0.88 14.14
N TYR A 29 9.24 1.96 14.40
CA TYR A 29 8.63 3.28 14.25
C TYR A 29 8.34 3.53 12.77
N VAL A 30 7.08 3.80 12.44
CA VAL A 30 6.62 4.15 11.09
C VAL A 30 6.07 5.56 11.09
N HIS A 31 6.42 6.31 10.07
CA HIS A 31 6.01 7.69 9.85
C HIS A 31 4.53 7.78 9.42
N ARG A 32 4.01 6.77 8.74
CA ARG A 32 2.66 6.61 8.14
C ARG A 32 2.42 7.39 6.86
N ASP A 33 2.96 8.58 6.75
CA ASP A 33 2.85 9.46 5.57
C ASP A 33 4.24 9.77 4.98
N TYR A 34 5.11 8.72 4.94
CA TYR A 34 6.44 8.80 4.33
C TYR A 34 6.29 8.77 2.80
N MET A 35 6.18 9.94 2.20
CA MET A 35 5.92 10.14 0.79
C MET A 35 6.67 11.37 0.26
N PRO A 36 6.88 11.52 -1.07
CA PRO A 36 7.68 12.62 -1.64
C PRO A 36 7.24 14.02 -1.20
N ARG A 37 5.95 14.24 -0.95
CA ARG A 37 5.43 15.54 -0.50
C ARG A 37 5.89 15.95 0.90
N ASN A 38 6.27 14.98 1.73
CA ASN A 38 6.74 15.19 3.09
C ASN A 38 8.27 15.10 3.19
N LEU A 39 8.97 15.06 2.05
CA LEU A 39 10.41 15.07 1.97
C LEU A 39 10.91 16.41 1.43
N MET A 40 11.82 17.04 2.15
CA MET A 40 12.45 18.30 1.77
C MET A 40 13.84 18.03 1.23
N THR A 41 14.17 18.62 0.09
CA THR A 41 15.55 18.65 -0.38
C THR A 41 16.39 19.58 0.49
N ALA A 42 17.48 19.07 1.04
CA ALA A 42 18.44 19.83 1.83
C ALA A 42 19.86 19.40 1.47
N GLU A 43 20.86 20.22 1.79
CA GLU A 43 22.25 19.80 1.68
C GLU A 43 22.51 18.68 2.70
N GLY A 44 22.92 17.50 2.20
CA GLY A 44 23.14 16.29 3.00
C GLY A 44 21.93 15.37 3.03
N GLU A 45 21.37 15.12 4.20
CA GLU A 45 20.23 14.23 4.36
C GLU A 45 18.91 14.96 4.08
N PRO A 46 17.91 14.29 3.46
CA PRO A 46 16.61 14.91 3.23
C PRO A 46 15.89 15.21 4.55
N GLY A 47 15.29 16.38 4.65
CA GLY A 47 14.39 16.73 5.76
C GLY A 47 13.08 15.94 5.66
N VAL A 48 12.58 15.43 6.79
CA VAL A 48 11.31 14.70 6.88
C VAL A 48 10.30 15.52 7.67
N LEU A 49 9.14 15.79 7.06
CA LEU A 49 8.05 16.58 7.65
C LEU A 49 6.87 15.68 8.01
N ASP A 50 5.95 16.22 8.83
CA ASP A 50 4.62 15.62 9.10
C ASP A 50 4.70 14.28 9.87
N PHE A 51 5.62 14.21 10.84
CA PHE A 51 5.92 12.99 11.62
C PHE A 51 5.11 12.84 12.92
N GLN A 52 4.23 13.79 13.25
CA GLN A 52 3.48 13.80 14.53
C GLN A 52 2.52 12.61 14.68
N ASP A 53 2.12 11.98 13.58
CA ASP A 53 1.27 10.79 13.58
C ASP A 53 2.06 9.46 13.54
N ALA A 54 3.39 9.54 13.73
CA ALA A 54 4.23 8.35 13.78
C ALA A 54 3.82 7.39 14.89
N LEU A 55 3.90 6.10 14.62
CA LEU A 55 3.54 5.06 15.58
C LEU A 55 4.42 3.81 15.40
N TYR A 56 4.27 2.83 16.29
CA TYR A 56 4.96 1.55 16.21
C TYR A 56 4.14 0.58 15.37
N GLY A 57 4.58 0.32 14.15
CA GLY A 57 3.82 -0.41 13.12
C GLY A 57 4.67 -1.29 12.22
N PRO A 58 4.06 -1.93 11.20
CA PRO A 58 4.70 -2.90 10.31
C PRO A 58 5.92 -2.32 9.59
N VAL A 59 7.00 -3.11 9.51
CA VAL A 59 8.30 -2.69 8.96
C VAL A 59 8.24 -2.35 7.46
N SER A 60 7.30 -2.93 6.72
CA SER A 60 7.13 -2.65 5.29
C SER A 60 6.36 -1.36 4.98
N TYR A 61 5.70 -0.74 5.99
CA TYR A 61 4.70 0.32 5.79
C TYR A 61 5.25 1.54 5.05
N ASP A 62 6.34 2.15 5.56
CA ASP A 62 6.86 3.40 5.01
C ASP A 62 7.58 3.20 3.67
N ALA A 63 8.33 2.10 3.51
CA ALA A 63 8.92 1.75 2.22
C ALA A 63 7.84 1.57 1.14
N THR A 64 6.74 0.88 1.47
CA THR A 64 5.59 0.72 0.58
C THR A 64 4.91 2.05 0.30
N SER A 65 4.77 2.92 1.31
CA SER A 65 4.19 4.26 1.15
C SER A 65 4.97 5.11 0.14
N LEU A 66 6.30 5.06 0.23
CA LEU A 66 7.18 5.84 -0.64
C LEU A 66 7.17 5.34 -2.09
N PHE A 67 7.30 4.03 -2.28
CA PHE A 67 7.49 3.44 -3.62
C PHE A 67 6.19 3.11 -4.35
N ALA A 68 5.06 3.05 -3.64
CA ALA A 68 3.72 2.91 -4.21
C ALA A 68 2.83 4.10 -3.80
N ASP A 69 3.34 5.30 -4.06
CA ASP A 69 2.76 6.57 -3.64
C ASP A 69 1.41 6.87 -4.33
N ALA A 70 0.58 7.63 -3.62
CA ALA A 70 -0.75 8.03 -4.09
C ALA A 70 -0.71 9.05 -5.24
N PHE A 71 0.35 9.83 -5.36
CA PHE A 71 0.45 10.96 -6.29
C PHE A 71 1.47 10.75 -7.38
N PHE A 72 2.36 9.77 -7.22
CA PHE A 72 3.41 9.46 -8.17
C PHE A 72 3.39 7.97 -8.53
N SER A 73 3.51 7.67 -9.83
CA SER A 73 3.59 6.28 -10.31
C SER A 73 4.98 5.97 -10.81
N TRP A 74 5.56 4.92 -10.26
CA TRP A 74 6.84 4.38 -10.70
C TRP A 74 6.63 3.08 -11.49
N PRO A 75 7.46 2.77 -12.48
CA PRO A 75 7.42 1.47 -13.15
C PRO A 75 7.54 0.32 -12.15
N ALA A 76 6.80 -0.77 -12.37
CA ALA A 76 6.77 -1.90 -11.43
C ALA A 76 8.16 -2.51 -11.18
N ALA A 77 8.99 -2.59 -12.23
CA ALA A 77 10.36 -3.09 -12.14
C ALA A 77 11.24 -2.22 -11.22
N GLU A 78 11.12 -0.89 -11.31
CA GLU A 78 11.87 0.04 -10.45
C GLU A 78 11.40 -0.06 -9.00
N ARG A 79 10.10 -0.14 -8.75
CA ARG A 79 9.55 -0.33 -7.40
C ARG A 79 10.10 -1.59 -6.74
N SER A 80 10.12 -2.71 -7.47
CA SER A 80 10.67 -3.97 -6.98
C SER A 80 12.16 -3.86 -6.67
N GLN A 81 12.91 -3.19 -7.53
CA GLN A 81 14.34 -2.97 -7.34
C GLN A 81 14.62 -2.10 -6.09
N TRP A 82 13.85 -1.02 -5.87
CA TRP A 82 14.02 -0.16 -4.70
C TRP A 82 13.60 -0.83 -3.40
N LEU A 83 12.53 -1.62 -3.40
CA LEU A 83 12.14 -2.43 -2.24
C LEU A 83 13.24 -3.45 -1.90
N SER A 84 13.82 -4.09 -2.91
CA SER A 84 14.94 -5.03 -2.70
C SER A 84 16.18 -4.33 -2.13
N ARG A 85 16.51 -3.13 -2.64
CA ARG A 85 17.61 -2.32 -2.11
C ARG A 85 17.34 -1.85 -0.67
N TYR A 86 16.11 -1.41 -0.39
CA TYR A 86 15.70 -1.05 0.96
C TYR A 86 15.87 -2.23 1.91
N TRP A 87 15.39 -3.42 1.53
CA TRP A 87 15.52 -4.63 2.34
C TRP A 87 16.99 -4.95 2.66
N GLN A 88 17.89 -4.88 1.67
CA GLN A 88 19.32 -5.10 1.87
C GLN A 88 19.92 -4.12 2.87
N GLN A 89 19.62 -2.84 2.72
CA GLN A 89 20.13 -1.78 3.60
C GLN A 89 19.54 -1.89 5.02
N ALA A 90 18.24 -2.13 5.13
CA ALA A 90 17.54 -2.32 6.40
C ALA A 90 18.13 -3.50 7.18
N ARG A 91 18.35 -4.63 6.50
CA ARG A 91 18.98 -5.82 7.09
C ARG A 91 20.40 -5.53 7.56
N ALA A 92 21.20 -4.85 6.76
CA ALA A 92 22.57 -4.46 7.13
C ALA A 92 22.60 -3.50 8.33
N ALA A 93 21.56 -2.67 8.48
CA ALA A 93 21.39 -1.73 9.59
C ALA A 93 20.74 -2.38 10.86
N GLY A 94 20.43 -3.67 10.84
CA GLY A 94 19.80 -4.37 11.97
C GLY A 94 18.30 -4.06 12.15
N VAL A 95 17.64 -3.49 11.13
CA VAL A 95 16.19 -3.35 11.13
C VAL A 95 15.55 -4.74 11.00
N PRO A 96 14.49 -5.07 11.78
CA PRO A 96 13.92 -6.41 11.83
C PRO A 96 13.06 -6.75 10.61
N VAL A 97 13.64 -6.68 9.40
CA VAL A 97 13.03 -7.17 8.17
C VAL A 97 13.15 -8.70 8.11
N PRO A 98 12.26 -9.41 7.37
CA PRO A 98 12.39 -10.85 7.16
C PRO A 98 13.77 -11.25 6.60
N ASP A 99 14.22 -12.46 6.94
CA ASP A 99 15.49 -12.98 6.43
C ASP A 99 15.48 -13.18 4.91
N GLU A 100 14.33 -13.57 4.36
CA GLU A 100 14.16 -13.83 2.94
C GLU A 100 13.54 -12.62 2.24
N LEU A 101 14.17 -12.19 1.13
CA LEU A 101 13.69 -11.08 0.29
C LEU A 101 12.27 -11.31 -0.21
N ASP A 102 11.95 -12.52 -0.66
CA ASP A 102 10.62 -12.84 -1.21
C ASP A 102 9.53 -12.69 -0.16
N THR A 103 9.82 -13.02 1.10
CA THR A 103 8.91 -12.79 2.23
C THR A 103 8.65 -11.29 2.43
N PHE A 104 9.70 -10.48 2.42
CA PHE A 104 9.56 -9.03 2.53
C PHE A 104 8.77 -8.43 1.37
N LEU A 105 9.05 -8.86 0.13
CA LEU A 105 8.32 -8.38 -1.06
C LEU A 105 6.84 -8.80 -1.04
N ALA A 106 6.52 -9.98 -0.53
CA ALA A 106 5.14 -10.42 -0.34
C ALA A 106 4.41 -9.57 0.72
N GLN A 107 5.06 -9.28 1.85
CA GLN A 107 4.53 -8.39 2.89
C GLN A 107 4.30 -6.97 2.34
N ALA A 108 5.29 -6.39 1.67
CA ALA A 108 5.17 -5.06 1.06
C ALA A 108 4.05 -5.00 0.02
N ARG A 109 3.80 -6.08 -0.73
CA ARG A 109 2.68 -6.18 -1.68
C ARG A 109 1.33 -6.11 -0.96
N LEU A 110 1.13 -6.93 0.08
CA LEU A 110 -0.12 -6.95 0.84
C LEU A 110 -0.34 -5.64 1.61
N MET A 111 0.73 -5.03 2.14
CA MET A 111 0.70 -3.69 2.72
C MET A 111 0.27 -2.65 1.68
N GLY A 112 0.80 -2.72 0.45
CA GLY A 112 0.39 -1.88 -0.66
C GLY A 112 -1.10 -2.01 -0.99
N VAL A 113 -1.63 -3.25 -1.04
CA VAL A 113 -3.06 -3.50 -1.25
C VAL A 113 -3.90 -2.81 -0.16
N GLN A 114 -3.56 -3.00 1.11
CA GLN A 114 -4.27 -2.36 2.23
C GLN A 114 -4.28 -0.83 2.09
N ARG A 115 -3.14 -0.23 1.78
CA ARG A 115 -3.01 1.22 1.59
C ARG A 115 -3.82 1.73 0.41
N HIS A 116 -3.77 1.06 -0.74
CA HIS A 116 -4.51 1.46 -1.92
C HIS A 116 -6.03 1.36 -1.72
N LEU A 117 -6.51 0.30 -1.07
CA LEU A 117 -7.93 0.18 -0.68
C LEU A 117 -8.35 1.30 0.28
N LYS A 118 -7.51 1.63 1.29
CA LYS A 118 -7.74 2.76 2.20
C LYS A 118 -7.86 4.08 1.44
N VAL A 119 -6.94 4.37 0.50
CA VAL A 119 -6.94 5.62 -0.27
C VAL A 119 -8.16 5.71 -1.17
N LEU A 120 -8.54 4.63 -1.86
CA LEU A 120 -9.78 4.57 -2.65
C LEU A 120 -11.01 4.88 -1.78
N GLY A 121 -11.09 4.29 -0.59
CA GLY A 121 -12.16 4.55 0.37
C GLY A 121 -12.20 6.01 0.84
N ILE A 122 -11.03 6.63 1.05
CA ILE A 122 -10.91 8.06 1.39
C ILE A 122 -11.40 8.91 0.22
N PHE A 123 -10.98 8.65 -1.00
CA PHE A 123 -11.40 9.40 -2.19
C PHE A 123 -12.91 9.31 -2.44
N ALA A 124 -13.47 8.09 -2.32
CA ALA A 124 -14.90 7.86 -2.42
C ALA A 124 -15.70 8.64 -1.37
N ARG A 125 -15.15 8.82 -0.17
CA ARG A 125 -15.78 9.58 0.92
C ARG A 125 -15.65 11.10 0.74
N ILE A 126 -14.47 11.59 0.33
CA ILE A 126 -14.20 13.03 0.15
C ILE A 126 -15.02 13.61 -1.02
N CYS A 127 -15.24 12.85 -2.08
CA CYS A 127 -15.96 13.30 -3.25
C CYS A 127 -17.38 13.82 -2.91
N PRO A 128 -18.27 13.04 -2.26
CA PRO A 128 -19.60 13.53 -1.89
C PRO A 128 -19.60 14.47 -0.69
N ARG A 129 -18.70 14.26 0.30
CA ARG A 129 -18.67 15.04 1.53
C ARG A 129 -18.16 16.47 1.31
N ASP A 130 -17.09 16.62 0.52
CA ASP A 130 -16.34 17.88 0.41
C ASP A 130 -16.48 18.51 -0.99
N GLY A 131 -17.26 17.89 -1.90
CA GLY A 131 -17.46 18.37 -3.26
C GLY A 131 -16.19 18.42 -4.12
N LYS A 132 -15.26 17.48 -3.90
CA LYS A 132 -13.94 17.44 -4.56
C LYS A 132 -13.81 16.24 -5.53
N PRO A 133 -14.49 16.28 -6.70
CA PRO A 133 -14.50 15.13 -7.62
C PRO A 133 -13.13 14.83 -8.26
N HIS A 134 -12.19 15.78 -8.25
CA HIS A 134 -10.86 15.60 -8.84
C HIS A 134 -10.06 14.45 -8.21
N TYR A 135 -10.33 14.08 -6.94
CA TYR A 135 -9.69 12.91 -6.32
C TYR A 135 -10.06 11.59 -7.00
N LEU A 136 -11.24 11.50 -7.64
CA LEU A 136 -11.65 10.31 -8.39
C LEU A 136 -10.86 10.12 -9.69
N GLN A 137 -10.21 11.18 -10.20
CA GLN A 137 -9.37 11.08 -11.41
C GLN A 137 -8.14 10.19 -11.17
N ASP A 138 -7.69 10.07 -9.94
CA ASP A 138 -6.57 9.20 -9.56
C ASP A 138 -7.01 7.75 -9.26
N ALA A 139 -8.31 7.48 -9.10
CA ALA A 139 -8.82 6.15 -8.77
C ALA A 139 -8.37 5.03 -9.74
N PRO A 140 -8.33 5.23 -11.09
CA PRO A 140 -7.84 4.21 -12.02
C PRO A 140 -6.41 3.75 -11.72
N ARG A 141 -5.54 4.64 -11.23
CA ARG A 141 -4.17 4.29 -10.83
C ARG A 141 -4.16 3.26 -9.71
N PHE A 142 -5.01 3.44 -8.70
CA PHE A 142 -5.08 2.51 -7.57
C PHE A 142 -5.71 1.18 -7.97
N VAL A 143 -6.71 1.21 -8.83
CA VAL A 143 -7.29 -0.02 -9.39
C VAL A 143 -6.22 -0.82 -10.13
N ARG A 144 -5.37 -0.16 -10.93
CA ARG A 144 -4.24 -0.80 -11.61
C ARG A 144 -3.27 -1.43 -10.60
N TYR A 145 -2.88 -0.73 -9.55
CA TYR A 145 -2.00 -1.29 -8.52
C TYR A 145 -2.60 -2.52 -7.84
N LEU A 146 -3.92 -2.50 -7.56
CA LEU A 146 -4.62 -3.64 -7.01
C LEU A 146 -4.63 -4.83 -7.98
N ARG A 147 -4.90 -4.58 -9.26
CA ARG A 147 -4.86 -5.60 -10.32
C ARG A 147 -3.46 -6.20 -10.50
N ASP A 148 -2.42 -5.37 -10.51
CA ASP A 148 -1.02 -5.82 -10.56
C ASP A 148 -0.70 -6.74 -9.36
N ALA A 149 -1.15 -6.36 -8.16
CA ALA A 149 -0.97 -7.18 -6.97
C ALA A 149 -1.70 -8.52 -7.05
N CYS A 150 -2.96 -8.53 -7.54
CA CYS A 150 -3.73 -9.75 -7.76
C CYS A 150 -3.07 -10.68 -8.77
N ALA A 151 -2.50 -10.15 -9.84
CA ALA A 151 -1.78 -10.94 -10.84
C ALA A 151 -0.48 -11.57 -10.30
N ALA A 152 0.14 -10.92 -9.31
CA ALA A 152 1.40 -11.36 -8.72
C ALA A 152 1.25 -12.24 -7.47
N ASP A 153 0.02 -12.39 -6.92
CA ASP A 153 -0.21 -13.15 -5.69
C ASP A 153 -1.58 -13.82 -5.70
N THR A 154 -1.58 -15.14 -5.85
CA THR A 154 -2.81 -15.94 -5.95
C THR A 154 -3.69 -15.89 -4.69
N ARG A 155 -3.15 -15.53 -3.53
CA ARG A 155 -3.92 -15.32 -2.30
C ARG A 155 -4.92 -14.16 -2.43
N LEU A 156 -4.67 -13.24 -3.37
CA LEU A 156 -5.54 -12.11 -3.69
C LEU A 156 -6.64 -12.45 -4.72
N ALA A 157 -6.84 -13.73 -5.07
CA ALA A 157 -7.94 -14.14 -5.95
C ALA A 157 -9.33 -13.64 -5.49
N PRO A 158 -9.67 -13.61 -4.18
CA PRO A 158 -10.92 -13.01 -3.72
C PRO A 158 -11.02 -11.50 -4.05
N LEU A 159 -9.91 -10.77 -3.97
CA LEU A 159 -9.88 -9.35 -4.36
C LEU A 159 -10.09 -9.18 -5.87
N ALA A 160 -9.43 -10.00 -6.69
CA ALA A 160 -9.62 -9.96 -8.13
C ALA A 160 -11.10 -10.17 -8.50
N ALA A 161 -11.73 -11.22 -7.94
CA ALA A 161 -13.15 -11.52 -8.16
C ALA A 161 -14.06 -10.37 -7.69
N LEU A 162 -13.76 -9.75 -6.58
CA LEU A 162 -14.50 -8.58 -6.07
C LEU A 162 -14.39 -7.37 -7.01
N LEU A 163 -13.18 -7.08 -7.50
CA LEU A 163 -12.95 -5.99 -8.45
C LEU A 163 -13.72 -6.23 -9.77
N ASP A 164 -13.77 -7.49 -10.24
CA ASP A 164 -14.53 -7.88 -11.44
C ASP A 164 -16.04 -7.69 -11.22
N SER A 165 -16.57 -8.17 -10.10
CA SER A 165 -17.99 -8.02 -9.74
C SER A 165 -18.43 -6.57 -9.60
N LEU A 166 -17.53 -5.69 -9.16
CA LEU A 166 -17.77 -4.26 -9.04
C LEU A 166 -17.56 -3.48 -10.34
N GLY A 167 -17.07 -4.12 -11.42
CA GLY A 167 -16.76 -3.48 -12.69
C GLY A 167 -15.63 -2.46 -12.58
N LEU A 168 -14.69 -2.69 -11.65
CA LEU A 168 -13.55 -1.79 -11.43
C LEU A 168 -12.39 -2.18 -12.35
N GLU A 169 -12.32 -1.51 -13.48
CA GLU A 169 -11.20 -1.62 -14.42
C GLU A 169 -10.26 -0.42 -14.28
N PRO A 170 -8.93 -0.57 -14.62
CA PRO A 170 -7.95 0.48 -14.50
C PRO A 170 -8.14 1.62 -15.51
#